data_131148fec7cb3bdc25936744b3e4746a
#
_entry.id   131148fec7cb3bdc25936744b3e4746a
#
_cell.length_a   1.000
_cell.length_b   1.000
_cell.length_c   1.000
_cell.angle_alpha   90.00
_cell.angle_beta   90.00
_cell.angle_gamma   90.00
#
_symmetry.space_group_name_H-M   'P 1'
#
loop_
_entity.id
_entity.type
_entity.pdbx_description
1 polymer ?
#
loop_
_entity_poly.entity_id
_entity_poly.type
_entity_poly.pdbx_seq_one_letter_code
_entity_poly.pdbx_strand_id
1 'polypeptide(L)'
;RANRRHVSLMMRASGGCYTPRMRDRSLTPLDRLLAGANNALRTVSAPAGRPARDNPAAGVDEGSLDNRQRAHAAGLMRINHAGEVAAQGLYQGHAAVARDTSVEEQMQRAANEEFDHLAWCEQRLTELGASPSLLSPFWYAGAFAIGATSGALGDRWSLGFIEETERQVCEHLESHFERLPKQDARSRDILQQMYEEVAEHGENAVNAGAAELPPPVKRLMKLTAKVMTRTAYWL
;
A
#
# COMPACT_ATOMS: atom_id res chain seq x y z
N ARG A 1 45.42 53.58 46.69
CA ARG A 1 44.17 53.53 45.89
C ARG A 1 44.22 52.21 45.15
N ALA A 2 43.55 51.22 45.71
CA ALA A 2 43.59 49.81 45.30
C ALA A 2 42.54 49.55 44.22
N ASN A 3 42.96 48.91 43.17
CA ASN A 3 42.09 48.42 42.13
C ASN A 3 42.02 46.88 42.18
N ARG A 4 40.91 46.34 42.69
CA ARG A 4 40.68 44.88 42.77
C ARG A 4 40.06 44.45 41.46
N ARG A 5 40.77 43.65 40.69
CA ARG A 5 40.24 42.92 39.51
C ARG A 5 39.58 41.64 39.99
N HIS A 6 38.26 41.55 39.84
CA HIS A 6 37.56 40.28 39.95
C HIS A 6 37.76 39.47 38.66
N VAL A 7 38.42 38.33 38.79
CA VAL A 7 38.52 37.31 37.77
C VAL A 7 37.33 36.38 37.98
N SER A 8 36.35 36.47 37.09
CA SER A 8 35.20 35.54 37.05
C SER A 8 35.60 34.29 36.28
N LEU A 9 35.69 33.19 37.01
CA LEU A 9 36.02 31.86 36.45
C LEU A 9 34.70 31.28 35.84
N MET A 10 34.53 31.38 34.54
CA MET A 10 33.43 30.67 33.83
C MET A 10 33.81 29.20 33.72
N MET A 11 33.26 28.33 34.57
CA MET A 11 33.18 26.91 34.32
C MET A 11 32.26 26.62 33.13
N ARG A 12 32.84 26.27 31.99
CA ARG A 12 32.13 25.62 30.89
C ARG A 12 31.81 24.18 31.29
N ALA A 13 30.59 23.92 31.67
CA ALA A 13 30.06 22.57 31.73
C ALA A 13 29.77 22.10 30.28
N SER A 14 30.71 21.32 29.72
CA SER A 14 30.49 20.56 28.50
C SER A 14 29.60 19.36 28.81
N GLY A 15 28.30 19.57 28.93
CA GLY A 15 27.33 18.49 28.98
C GLY A 15 27.18 17.90 27.57
N GLY A 16 28.06 16.93 27.26
CA GLY A 16 27.86 16.09 26.08
C GLY A 16 26.56 15.29 26.26
N CYS A 17 25.52 15.66 25.55
CA CYS A 17 24.30 14.87 25.44
C CYS A 17 24.68 13.54 24.77
N TYR A 18 24.83 12.49 25.58
CA TYR A 18 25.03 11.14 25.09
C TYR A 18 23.69 10.68 24.49
N THR A 19 23.47 10.92 23.21
CA THR A 19 22.42 10.23 22.46
C THR A 19 22.92 8.82 22.20
N PRO A 20 22.31 7.77 22.78
CA PRO A 20 22.68 6.42 22.42
C PRO A 20 22.38 6.24 20.95
N ARG A 21 23.43 6.05 20.12
CA ARG A 21 23.27 5.54 18.76
C ARG A 21 22.47 4.24 18.88
N MET A 22 21.20 4.27 18.47
CA MET A 22 20.48 3.04 18.24
C MET A 22 21.29 2.29 17.18
N ARG A 23 21.91 1.19 17.60
CA ARG A 23 22.55 0.27 16.66
C ARG A 23 21.45 -0.16 15.71
N ASP A 24 21.65 0.05 14.41
CA ASP A 24 20.85 -0.62 13.38
C ASP A 24 20.91 -2.12 13.68
N ARG A 25 19.86 -2.63 14.32
CA ARG A 25 19.70 -4.06 14.54
C ARG A 25 19.30 -4.63 13.19
N SER A 26 20.25 -5.24 12.51
CA SER A 26 19.91 -6.11 11.39
C SER A 26 18.93 -7.17 11.89
N LEU A 27 17.74 -7.19 11.31
CA LEU A 27 16.71 -8.17 11.66
C LEU A 27 17.26 -9.58 11.44
N THR A 28 17.07 -10.45 12.43
CA THR A 28 17.38 -11.87 12.26
C THR A 28 16.40 -12.50 11.27
N PRO A 29 16.71 -13.68 10.69
CA PRO A 29 15.75 -14.40 9.84
C PRO A 29 14.40 -14.66 10.53
N LEU A 30 14.42 -14.89 11.85
CA LEU A 30 13.19 -15.05 12.64
C LEU A 30 12.41 -13.74 12.76
N ASP A 31 13.09 -12.62 12.99
CA ASP A 31 12.45 -11.31 13.05
C ASP A 31 11.77 -10.97 11.71
N ARG A 32 12.42 -11.25 10.59
CA ARG A 32 11.85 -11.07 9.23
C ARG A 32 10.62 -11.94 9.02
N LEU A 33 10.67 -13.20 9.43
CA LEU A 33 9.53 -14.11 9.36
C LEU A 33 8.34 -13.61 10.20
N LEU A 34 8.61 -13.19 11.45
CA LEU A 34 7.58 -12.67 12.36
C LEU A 34 6.99 -11.34 11.84
N ALA A 35 7.82 -10.45 11.30
CA ALA A 35 7.36 -9.21 10.67
C ALA A 35 6.47 -9.50 9.46
N GLY A 36 6.87 -10.44 8.58
CA GLY A 36 6.07 -10.87 7.44
C GLY A 36 4.73 -11.47 7.85
N ALA A 37 4.72 -12.35 8.86
CA ALA A 37 3.50 -12.95 9.39
C ALA A 37 2.57 -11.88 10.01
N ASN A 38 3.14 -10.92 10.76
CA ASN A 38 2.37 -9.80 11.30
C ASN A 38 1.75 -8.93 10.19
N ASN A 39 2.50 -8.62 9.13
CA ASN A 39 2.00 -7.86 8.00
C ASN A 39 0.87 -8.61 7.28
N ALA A 40 1.04 -9.91 7.05
CA ALA A 40 0.00 -10.76 6.47
C ALA A 40 -1.29 -10.71 7.29
N LEU A 41 -1.18 -10.92 8.60
CA LEU A 41 -2.33 -10.87 9.52
C LEU A 41 -3.00 -9.50 9.50
N ARG A 42 -2.24 -8.41 9.57
CA ARG A 42 -2.80 -7.05 9.51
C ARG A 42 -3.52 -6.76 8.20
N THR A 43 -3.05 -7.31 7.10
CA THR A 43 -3.64 -7.11 5.77
C THR A 43 -4.95 -7.90 5.58
N VAL A 44 -5.02 -9.14 6.10
CA VAL A 44 -6.18 -10.02 5.85
C VAL A 44 -7.19 -10.03 6.99
N SER A 45 -6.86 -9.47 8.16
CA SER A 45 -7.75 -9.42 9.32
C SER A 45 -8.44 -8.07 9.38
N ALA A 46 -9.74 -8.05 9.21
CA ALA A 46 -10.54 -6.84 9.47
C ALA A 46 -10.75 -6.67 11.00
N PRO A 47 -10.76 -5.43 11.55
CA PRO A 47 -10.52 -4.19 10.82
C PRO A 47 -9.05 -3.96 10.47
N ALA A 48 -8.80 -3.36 9.30
CA ALA A 48 -7.48 -2.83 8.98
C ALA A 48 -7.04 -1.87 10.09
N GLY A 49 -5.75 -1.86 10.38
CA GLY A 49 -5.20 -0.96 11.39
C GLY A 49 -5.47 0.51 11.03
N ARG A 50 -5.19 1.41 11.99
CA ARG A 50 -5.33 2.85 11.73
C ARG A 50 -4.36 3.26 10.61
N PRO A 51 -4.83 3.95 9.55
CA PRO A 51 -3.96 4.49 8.51
C PRO A 51 -3.00 5.54 9.09
N ALA A 52 -1.85 5.72 8.47
CA ALA A 52 -0.89 6.74 8.87
C ALA A 52 -1.36 8.14 8.41
N ARG A 53 -2.07 8.21 7.30
CA ARG A 53 -2.61 9.44 6.70
C ARG A 53 -4.12 9.52 6.87
N ASP A 54 -4.63 10.74 6.87
CA ASP A 54 -6.08 10.97 6.94
C ASP A 54 -6.78 10.44 5.67
N ASN A 55 -8.01 9.97 5.84
CA ASN A 55 -8.82 9.54 4.70
C ASN A 55 -9.18 10.75 3.82
N PRO A 56 -8.90 10.72 2.50
CA PRO A 56 -9.21 11.83 1.60
C PRO A 56 -10.71 12.18 1.55
N ALA A 57 -11.59 11.23 1.87
CA ALA A 57 -13.02 11.47 2.02
C ALA A 57 -13.43 12.06 3.38
N ALA A 58 -12.48 12.36 4.28
CA ALA A 58 -12.79 12.96 5.58
C ALA A 58 -13.41 14.35 5.38
N GLY A 59 -14.63 14.53 5.92
CA GLY A 59 -15.37 15.80 5.82
C GLY A 59 -16.03 16.07 4.46
N VAL A 60 -15.96 15.13 3.51
CA VAL A 60 -16.66 15.22 2.23
C VAL A 60 -18.14 14.89 2.42
N ASP A 61 -19.01 15.82 2.03
CA ASP A 61 -20.45 15.60 2.03
C ASP A 61 -20.85 14.61 0.95
N GLU A 62 -21.61 13.60 1.34
CA GLU A 62 -22.13 12.60 0.42
C GLU A 62 -23.59 12.95 0.07
N GLY A 63 -23.91 12.93 -1.22
CA GLY A 63 -25.28 12.93 -1.70
C GLY A 63 -26.01 11.65 -1.27
N SER A 64 -27.33 11.69 -1.20
CA SER A 64 -28.10 10.51 -0.85
C SER A 64 -27.97 9.42 -1.91
N LEU A 65 -27.53 8.24 -1.49
CA LEU A 65 -27.52 7.03 -2.32
C LEU A 65 -28.74 6.17 -2.01
N ASP A 66 -29.46 5.77 -3.04
CA ASP A 66 -30.49 4.74 -2.87
C ASP A 66 -29.86 3.36 -2.60
N ASN A 67 -30.68 2.37 -2.22
CA ASN A 67 -30.17 1.04 -1.84
C ASN A 67 -29.41 0.35 -2.98
N ARG A 68 -29.81 0.56 -4.24
CA ARG A 68 -29.15 -0.04 -5.41
C ARG A 68 -27.80 0.64 -5.66
N GLN A 69 -27.77 1.96 -5.61
CA GLN A 69 -26.54 2.75 -5.76
C GLN A 69 -25.54 2.41 -4.66
N ARG A 70 -25.99 2.33 -3.40
CA ARG A 70 -25.17 1.93 -2.25
C ARG A 70 -24.57 0.53 -2.42
N ALA A 71 -25.38 -0.45 -2.81
CA ALA A 71 -24.90 -1.82 -3.04
C ALA A 71 -23.90 -1.89 -4.21
N HIS A 72 -24.12 -1.09 -5.26
CA HIS A 72 -23.21 -1.02 -6.39
C HIS A 72 -21.86 -0.37 -6.00
N ALA A 73 -21.89 0.77 -5.31
CA ALA A 73 -20.70 1.42 -4.79
C ALA A 73 -19.91 0.49 -3.86
N ALA A 74 -20.60 -0.23 -2.96
CA ALA A 74 -19.99 -1.22 -2.09
C ALA A 74 -19.30 -2.35 -2.87
N GLY A 75 -19.91 -2.85 -3.95
CA GLY A 75 -19.28 -3.84 -4.82
C GLY A 75 -18.00 -3.32 -5.47
N LEU A 76 -17.99 -2.07 -5.95
CA LEU A 76 -16.80 -1.44 -6.54
C LEU A 76 -15.71 -1.22 -5.48
N MET A 77 -16.07 -0.70 -4.30
CA MET A 77 -15.09 -0.51 -3.22
C MET A 77 -14.53 -1.82 -2.67
N ARG A 78 -15.31 -2.92 -2.69
CA ARG A 78 -14.82 -4.25 -2.32
C ARG A 78 -13.80 -4.79 -3.33
N ILE A 79 -13.98 -4.50 -4.61
CA ILE A 79 -12.97 -4.82 -5.62
C ILE A 79 -11.67 -4.07 -5.32
N ASN A 80 -11.75 -2.75 -5.05
CA ASN A 80 -10.55 -1.96 -4.73
C ASN A 80 -9.87 -2.49 -3.47
N HIS A 81 -10.61 -2.73 -2.39
CA HIS A 81 -10.06 -3.33 -1.18
C HIS A 81 -9.35 -4.67 -1.45
N ALA A 82 -9.94 -5.56 -2.27
CA ALA A 82 -9.29 -6.82 -2.65
C ALA A 82 -8.03 -6.61 -3.49
N GLY A 83 -8.00 -5.55 -4.31
CA GLY A 83 -6.81 -5.08 -5.03
C GLY A 83 -5.69 -4.68 -4.07
N GLU A 84 -6.00 -3.87 -3.04
CA GLU A 84 -5.02 -3.44 -2.03
C GLU A 84 -4.48 -4.61 -1.21
N VAL A 85 -5.34 -5.59 -0.87
CA VAL A 85 -4.89 -6.84 -0.24
C VAL A 85 -3.90 -7.61 -1.12
N ALA A 86 -4.16 -7.65 -2.43
CA ALA A 86 -3.27 -8.31 -3.38
C ALA A 86 -1.97 -7.50 -3.58
N ALA A 87 -2.04 -6.17 -3.66
CA ALA A 87 -0.87 -5.29 -3.75
C ALA A 87 0.05 -5.47 -2.53
N GLN A 88 -0.50 -5.49 -1.32
CA GLN A 88 0.25 -5.81 -0.11
C GLN A 88 0.98 -7.15 -0.21
N GLY A 89 0.28 -8.20 -0.66
CA GLY A 89 0.91 -9.50 -0.88
C GLY A 89 2.04 -9.43 -1.90
N LEU A 90 1.83 -8.77 -3.02
CA LEU A 90 2.80 -8.63 -4.10
C LEU A 90 4.07 -7.90 -3.62
N TYR A 91 3.93 -6.72 -3.03
CA TYR A 91 5.04 -5.94 -2.51
C TYR A 91 5.84 -6.67 -1.43
N GLN A 92 5.16 -7.34 -0.50
CA GLN A 92 5.82 -8.11 0.55
C GLN A 92 6.52 -9.35 -0.01
N GLY A 93 5.95 -9.99 -1.03
CA GLY A 93 6.59 -11.09 -1.74
C GLY A 93 7.87 -10.65 -2.45
N HIS A 94 7.84 -9.51 -3.12
CA HIS A 94 9.03 -8.91 -3.75
C HIS A 94 10.10 -8.55 -2.72
N ALA A 95 9.72 -7.81 -1.67
CA ALA A 95 10.66 -7.39 -0.62
C ALA A 95 11.34 -8.58 0.07
N ALA A 96 10.63 -9.69 0.24
CA ALA A 96 11.18 -10.90 0.89
C ALA A 96 12.36 -11.52 0.14
N VAL A 97 12.50 -11.27 -1.16
CA VAL A 97 13.53 -11.88 -2.04
C VAL A 97 14.36 -10.84 -2.79
N ALA A 98 14.13 -9.55 -2.57
CA ALA A 98 14.91 -8.46 -3.17
C ALA A 98 16.40 -8.63 -2.86
N ARG A 99 17.25 -8.33 -3.84
CA ARG A 99 18.70 -8.44 -3.72
C ARG A 99 19.35 -7.08 -3.50
N ASP A 100 18.73 -6.04 -4.01
CA ASP A 100 19.15 -4.65 -3.82
C ASP A 100 18.36 -4.05 -2.67
N THR A 101 19.07 -3.51 -1.67
CA THR A 101 18.46 -2.87 -0.51
C THR A 101 17.63 -1.65 -0.88
N SER A 102 17.99 -0.93 -1.94
CA SER A 102 17.20 0.21 -2.43
C SER A 102 15.85 -0.22 -2.99
N VAL A 103 15.82 -1.38 -3.69
CA VAL A 103 14.57 -1.99 -4.17
C VAL A 103 13.73 -2.49 -2.99
N GLU A 104 14.34 -3.19 -2.01
CA GLU A 104 13.63 -3.61 -0.79
C GLU A 104 12.99 -2.42 -0.07
N GLU A 105 13.72 -1.32 0.12
CA GLU A 105 13.21 -0.10 0.75
C GLU A 105 12.09 0.56 -0.06
N GLN A 106 12.19 0.57 -1.39
CA GLN A 106 11.13 1.09 -2.26
C GLN A 106 9.85 0.24 -2.13
N MET A 107 9.98 -1.09 -2.16
CA MET A 107 8.85 -2.00 -1.96
C MET A 107 8.17 -1.80 -0.60
N GLN A 108 8.97 -1.59 0.45
CA GLN A 108 8.44 -1.38 1.80
C GLN A 108 7.73 -0.03 1.92
N ARG A 109 8.22 1.02 1.27
CA ARG A 109 7.53 2.33 1.24
C ARG A 109 6.18 2.22 0.54
N ALA A 110 6.16 1.66 -0.67
CA ALA A 110 4.91 1.44 -1.41
C ALA A 110 3.93 0.58 -0.61
N ALA A 111 4.37 -0.52 -0.01
CA ALA A 111 3.51 -1.35 0.85
C ALA A 111 2.90 -0.57 2.04
N ASN A 112 3.59 0.43 2.60
CA ASN A 112 3.04 1.26 3.67
C ASN A 112 1.96 2.22 3.13
N GLU A 113 2.12 2.77 1.93
CA GLU A 113 1.13 3.63 1.27
C GLU A 113 -0.12 2.83 0.88
N GLU A 114 0.07 1.63 0.33
CA GLU A 114 -1.03 0.71 0.02
C GLU A 114 -1.81 0.28 1.28
N PHE A 115 -1.17 0.30 2.46
CA PHE A 115 -1.87 0.03 3.71
C PHE A 115 -2.86 1.15 4.06
N ASP A 116 -2.55 2.40 3.74
CA ASP A 116 -3.49 3.51 3.89
C ASP A 116 -4.69 3.36 2.92
N HIS A 117 -4.42 2.99 1.65
CA HIS A 117 -5.47 2.70 0.65
C HIS A 117 -6.41 1.58 1.13
N LEU A 118 -5.82 0.50 1.65
CA LEU A 118 -6.56 -0.61 2.23
C LEU A 118 -7.51 -0.14 3.34
N ALA A 119 -7.00 0.67 4.28
CA ALA A 119 -7.78 1.19 5.40
C ALA A 119 -8.88 2.16 4.93
N TRP A 120 -8.62 3.02 3.96
CA TRP A 120 -9.63 3.93 3.39
C TRP A 120 -10.75 3.16 2.68
N CYS A 121 -10.40 2.14 1.90
CA CYS A 121 -11.37 1.27 1.24
C CYS A 121 -12.25 0.53 2.26
N GLU A 122 -11.66 0.03 3.37
CA GLU A 122 -12.41 -0.66 4.42
C GLU A 122 -13.34 0.27 5.18
N GLN A 123 -12.86 1.49 5.52
CA GLN A 123 -13.71 2.51 6.13
C GLN A 123 -14.91 2.83 5.23
N ARG A 124 -14.66 3.00 3.92
CA ARG A 124 -15.72 3.27 2.96
C ARG A 124 -16.73 2.11 2.85
N LEU A 125 -16.26 0.87 2.84
CA LEU A 125 -17.13 -0.31 2.87
C LEU A 125 -18.03 -0.30 4.10
N THR A 126 -17.48 0.01 5.26
CA THR A 126 -18.24 0.13 6.51
C THR A 126 -19.33 1.20 6.43
N GLU A 127 -19.04 2.38 5.88
CA GLU A 127 -20.00 3.46 5.65
C GLU A 127 -21.13 3.05 4.68
N LEU A 128 -20.80 2.24 3.68
CA LEU A 128 -21.77 1.68 2.74
C LEU A 128 -22.56 0.51 3.30
N GLY A 129 -22.27 0.07 4.55
CA GLY A 129 -22.92 -1.06 5.20
C GLY A 129 -22.48 -2.42 4.61
N ALA A 130 -21.25 -2.51 4.13
CA ALA A 130 -20.69 -3.70 3.49
C ALA A 130 -19.40 -4.14 4.19
N SER A 131 -18.88 -5.30 3.78
CA SER A 131 -17.66 -5.90 4.33
C SER A 131 -16.65 -6.19 3.23
N PRO A 132 -15.34 -6.31 3.57
CA PRO A 132 -14.31 -6.82 2.68
C PRO A 132 -14.64 -8.19 2.09
N SER A 133 -13.90 -8.55 1.03
CA SER A 133 -14.04 -9.85 0.39
C SER A 133 -13.63 -10.99 1.32
N LEU A 134 -14.43 -12.04 1.39
CA LEU A 134 -14.10 -13.28 2.12
C LEU A 134 -12.88 -14.01 1.52
N LEU A 135 -12.55 -13.71 0.26
CA LEU A 135 -11.43 -14.30 -0.44
C LEU A 135 -10.11 -13.53 -0.25
N SER A 136 -10.10 -12.47 0.56
CA SER A 136 -8.89 -11.65 0.83
C SER A 136 -7.66 -12.48 1.21
N PRO A 137 -7.73 -13.52 2.08
CA PRO A 137 -6.56 -14.33 2.39
C PRO A 137 -5.98 -15.07 1.16
N PHE A 138 -6.83 -15.49 0.23
CA PHE A 138 -6.41 -16.16 -1.00
C PHE A 138 -5.77 -15.18 -1.99
N TRP A 139 -6.32 -13.97 -2.10
CA TRP A 139 -5.73 -12.91 -2.93
C TRP A 139 -4.37 -12.52 -2.42
N TYR A 140 -4.22 -12.32 -1.11
CA TYR A 140 -2.94 -12.05 -0.47
C TYR A 140 -1.92 -13.15 -0.74
N ALA A 141 -2.25 -14.41 -0.43
CA ALA A 141 -1.32 -15.53 -0.56
C ALA A 141 -0.90 -15.76 -2.01
N GLY A 142 -1.84 -15.67 -2.97
CA GLY A 142 -1.56 -15.78 -4.40
C GLY A 142 -0.64 -14.67 -4.90
N ALA A 143 -0.93 -13.43 -4.53
CA ALA A 143 -0.11 -12.27 -4.91
C ALA A 143 1.28 -12.32 -4.27
N PHE A 144 1.40 -12.73 -3.00
CA PHE A 144 2.69 -12.95 -2.34
C PHE A 144 3.54 -14.00 -3.07
N ALA A 145 2.95 -15.11 -3.46
CA ALA A 145 3.66 -16.15 -4.21
C ALA A 145 4.14 -15.64 -5.59
N ILE A 146 3.32 -14.85 -6.28
CA ILE A 146 3.70 -14.19 -7.54
C ILE A 146 4.85 -13.21 -7.30
N GLY A 147 4.76 -12.33 -6.28
CA GLY A 147 5.80 -11.38 -5.92
C GLY A 147 7.13 -12.06 -5.59
N ALA A 148 7.10 -13.10 -4.74
CA ALA A 148 8.29 -13.85 -4.38
C ALA A 148 8.90 -14.59 -5.60
N THR A 149 8.08 -15.14 -6.48
CA THR A 149 8.55 -15.85 -7.67
C THR A 149 9.19 -14.89 -8.68
N SER A 150 8.52 -13.78 -8.98
CA SER A 150 9.06 -12.76 -9.92
C SER A 150 10.29 -12.05 -9.35
N GLY A 151 10.32 -11.77 -8.04
CA GLY A 151 11.49 -11.21 -7.37
C GLY A 151 12.69 -12.16 -7.39
N ALA A 152 12.48 -13.47 -7.25
CA ALA A 152 13.54 -14.46 -7.36
C ALA A 152 14.19 -14.51 -8.76
N LEU A 153 13.47 -14.09 -9.82
CA LEU A 153 14.03 -13.93 -11.18
C LEU A 153 14.94 -12.71 -11.29
N GLY A 154 14.89 -11.78 -10.33
CA GLY A 154 15.74 -10.60 -10.22
C GLY A 154 14.97 -9.29 -10.15
N ASP A 155 15.58 -8.28 -9.54
CA ASP A 155 14.92 -7.02 -9.18
C ASP A 155 14.31 -6.30 -10.39
N ARG A 156 14.95 -6.34 -11.56
CA ARG A 156 14.39 -5.75 -12.78
C ARG A 156 13.07 -6.39 -13.21
N TRP A 157 12.93 -7.71 -13.06
CA TRP A 157 11.69 -8.43 -13.34
C TRP A 157 10.63 -8.12 -12.29
N SER A 158 11.04 -8.04 -11.03
CA SER A 158 10.22 -7.61 -9.91
C SER A 158 9.58 -6.24 -10.20
N LEU A 159 10.42 -5.25 -10.53
CA LEU A 159 9.97 -3.91 -10.88
C LEU A 159 9.04 -3.90 -12.11
N GLY A 160 9.32 -4.74 -13.12
CA GLY A 160 8.43 -4.89 -14.29
C GLY A 160 7.05 -5.44 -13.94
N PHE A 161 6.96 -6.36 -12.97
CA PHE A 161 5.68 -6.83 -12.45
C PHE A 161 4.91 -5.74 -11.72
N ILE A 162 5.60 -4.90 -10.94
CA ILE A 162 4.98 -3.76 -10.26
C ILE A 162 4.47 -2.76 -11.29
N GLU A 163 5.31 -2.29 -12.21
CA GLU A 163 4.90 -1.34 -13.24
C GLU A 163 3.63 -1.81 -13.97
N GLU A 164 3.60 -3.06 -14.44
CA GLU A 164 2.43 -3.60 -15.15
C GLU A 164 1.21 -3.75 -14.22
N THR A 165 1.42 -4.07 -12.94
CA THR A 165 0.32 -4.14 -11.96
C THR A 165 -0.29 -2.76 -11.77
N GLU A 166 0.53 -1.74 -11.48
CA GLU A 166 0.06 -0.38 -11.24
C GLU A 166 -0.62 0.23 -12.48
N ARG A 167 -0.08 -0.05 -13.66
CA ARG A 167 -0.73 0.34 -14.92
C ARG A 167 -2.12 -0.27 -15.07
N GLN A 168 -2.29 -1.57 -14.76
CA GLN A 168 -3.60 -2.23 -14.80
C GLN A 168 -4.53 -1.73 -13.70
N VAL A 169 -4.02 -1.36 -12.52
CA VAL A 169 -4.79 -0.76 -11.44
C VAL A 169 -5.29 0.63 -11.86
N CYS A 170 -4.46 1.48 -12.47
CA CYS A 170 -4.89 2.76 -13.01
C CYS A 170 -6.03 2.59 -14.02
N GLU A 171 -5.90 1.70 -15.03
CA GLU A 171 -6.99 1.40 -15.98
C GLU A 171 -8.28 0.96 -15.27
N HIS A 172 -8.13 0.23 -14.17
CA HIS A 172 -9.24 -0.27 -13.38
C HIS A 172 -9.95 0.86 -12.61
N LEU A 173 -9.18 1.71 -11.92
CA LEU A 173 -9.69 2.87 -11.19
C LEU A 173 -10.41 3.84 -12.13
N GLU A 174 -9.87 4.10 -13.33
CA GLU A 174 -10.55 4.90 -14.37
C GLU A 174 -11.93 4.32 -14.71
N SER A 175 -12.02 3.00 -14.90
CA SER A 175 -13.31 2.35 -15.16
C SER A 175 -14.29 2.48 -14.01
N HIS A 176 -13.80 2.58 -12.77
CA HIS A 176 -14.63 2.76 -11.59
C HIS A 176 -15.18 4.19 -11.48
N PHE A 177 -14.44 5.22 -11.87
CA PHE A 177 -14.94 6.60 -11.95
C PHE A 177 -16.17 6.73 -12.83
N GLU A 178 -16.22 6.00 -13.94
CA GLU A 178 -17.37 6.00 -14.85
C GLU A 178 -18.59 5.26 -14.27
N ARG A 179 -18.35 4.24 -13.44
CA ARG A 179 -19.38 3.33 -12.92
C ARG A 179 -19.94 3.75 -11.57
N LEU A 180 -19.17 4.49 -10.75
CA LEU A 180 -19.65 5.00 -9.46
C LEU A 180 -20.87 5.92 -9.65
N PRO A 181 -21.87 5.84 -8.75
CA PRO A 181 -22.96 6.83 -8.72
C PRO A 181 -22.39 8.25 -8.68
N LYS A 182 -23.00 9.16 -9.41
CA LYS A 182 -22.51 10.56 -9.49
C LYS A 182 -22.53 11.27 -8.14
N GLN A 183 -23.42 10.84 -7.25
CA GLN A 183 -23.58 11.37 -5.89
C GLN A 183 -22.56 10.81 -4.90
N ASP A 184 -21.84 9.74 -5.25
CA ASP A 184 -20.84 9.11 -4.40
C ASP A 184 -19.52 9.88 -4.45
N ALA A 185 -19.51 11.07 -3.85
CA ALA A 185 -18.32 11.92 -3.79
C ALA A 185 -17.22 11.28 -2.95
N ARG A 186 -17.58 10.64 -1.83
CA ARG A 186 -16.62 10.04 -0.90
C ARG A 186 -15.80 8.93 -1.54
N SER A 187 -16.44 7.99 -2.23
CA SER A 187 -15.72 6.95 -2.96
C SER A 187 -14.83 7.55 -4.06
N ARG A 188 -15.30 8.60 -4.74
CA ARG A 188 -14.52 9.27 -5.80
C ARG A 188 -13.24 9.88 -5.27
N ASP A 189 -13.29 10.57 -4.14
CA ASP A 189 -12.10 11.23 -3.56
C ASP A 189 -11.06 10.20 -3.09
N ILE A 190 -11.52 9.07 -2.51
CA ILE A 190 -10.63 7.95 -2.19
C ILE A 190 -9.96 7.42 -3.47
N LEU A 191 -10.73 7.13 -4.52
CA LEU A 191 -10.17 6.59 -5.76
C LEU A 191 -9.27 7.57 -6.49
N GLN A 192 -9.53 8.89 -6.38
CA GLN A 192 -8.67 9.91 -6.98
C GLN A 192 -7.29 9.91 -6.34
N GLN A 193 -7.23 9.90 -5.00
CA GLN A 193 -5.96 9.84 -4.27
C GLN A 193 -5.19 8.54 -4.59
N MET A 194 -5.89 7.41 -4.58
CA MET A 194 -5.29 6.12 -4.95
C MET A 194 -4.74 6.15 -6.38
N TYR A 195 -5.49 6.69 -7.34
CA TYR A 195 -5.05 6.77 -8.74
C TYR A 195 -3.75 7.57 -8.90
N GLU A 196 -3.65 8.72 -8.23
CA GLU A 196 -2.47 9.58 -8.30
C GLU A 196 -1.22 8.87 -7.73
N GLU A 197 -1.37 8.20 -6.60
CA GLU A 197 -0.26 7.49 -5.93
C GLU A 197 0.14 6.22 -6.68
N VAL A 198 -0.81 5.43 -7.16
CA VAL A 198 -0.57 4.23 -7.97
C VAL A 198 0.16 4.58 -9.28
N ALA A 199 -0.21 5.69 -9.93
CA ALA A 199 0.50 6.18 -11.11
C ALA A 199 1.97 6.53 -10.79
N GLU A 200 2.22 7.17 -9.64
CA GLU A 200 3.57 7.47 -9.16
C GLU A 200 4.37 6.19 -8.85
N HIS A 201 3.75 5.16 -8.27
CA HIS A 201 4.40 3.86 -8.03
C HIS A 201 4.87 3.22 -9.35
N GLY A 202 4.03 3.24 -10.38
CA GLY A 202 4.37 2.75 -11.71
C GLY A 202 5.56 3.51 -12.32
N GLU A 203 5.55 4.85 -12.27
CA GLU A 203 6.66 5.69 -12.75
C GLU A 203 7.95 5.43 -11.97
N ASN A 204 7.87 5.28 -10.65
CA ASN A 204 9.02 4.98 -9.81
C ASN A 204 9.63 3.61 -10.16
N ALA A 205 8.82 2.61 -10.47
CA ALA A 205 9.29 1.30 -10.92
C ALA A 205 10.04 1.40 -12.27
N VAL A 206 9.52 2.16 -13.23
CA VAL A 206 10.19 2.42 -14.51
C VAL A 206 11.53 3.11 -14.30
N ASN A 207 11.56 4.17 -13.48
CA ASN A 207 12.78 4.94 -13.19
C ASN A 207 13.84 4.10 -12.46
N ALA A 208 13.43 3.11 -11.65
CA ALA A 208 14.29 2.14 -11.00
C ALA A 208 14.79 1.01 -11.94
N GLY A 209 14.42 1.02 -13.21
CA GLY A 209 14.91 0.09 -14.22
C GLY A 209 14.06 -1.15 -14.43
N ALA A 210 12.74 -1.03 -14.29
CA ALA A 210 11.77 -2.10 -14.59
C ALA A 210 12.04 -2.74 -15.97
N ALA A 211 11.97 -4.07 -16.02
CA ALA A 211 12.02 -4.79 -17.29
C ALA A 211 10.64 -4.80 -17.94
N GLU A 212 10.59 -4.57 -19.24
CA GLU A 212 9.34 -4.75 -19.97
C GLU A 212 8.92 -6.23 -19.94
N LEU A 213 7.69 -6.49 -19.46
CA LEU A 213 7.17 -7.86 -19.39
C LEU A 213 6.69 -8.34 -20.76
N PRO A 214 6.92 -9.62 -21.10
CA PRO A 214 6.39 -10.22 -22.32
C PRO A 214 4.86 -10.15 -22.39
N PRO A 215 4.27 -9.94 -23.59
CA PRO A 215 2.82 -9.86 -23.75
C PRO A 215 2.00 -11.03 -23.17
N PRO A 216 2.49 -12.29 -23.21
CA PRO A 216 1.77 -13.39 -22.58
C PRO A 216 1.65 -13.24 -21.05
N VAL A 217 2.69 -12.71 -20.39
CA VAL A 217 2.70 -12.46 -18.94
C VAL A 217 1.68 -11.37 -18.60
N LYS A 218 1.71 -10.25 -19.31
CA LYS A 218 0.74 -9.14 -19.15
C LYS A 218 -0.71 -9.63 -19.33
N ARG A 219 -0.96 -10.49 -20.32
CA ARG A 219 -2.29 -11.10 -20.54
C ARG A 219 -2.72 -12.01 -19.39
N LEU A 220 -1.80 -12.80 -18.85
CA LEU A 220 -2.08 -13.68 -17.70
C LEU A 220 -2.41 -12.85 -16.46
N MET A 221 -1.65 -11.77 -16.18
CA MET A 221 -1.93 -10.84 -15.10
C MET A 221 -3.34 -10.24 -15.24
N LYS A 222 -3.69 -9.75 -16.44
CA LYS A 222 -5.02 -9.20 -16.73
C LYS A 222 -6.15 -10.23 -16.56
N LEU A 223 -5.91 -11.49 -16.92
CA LEU A 223 -6.88 -12.57 -16.70
C LEU A 223 -7.08 -12.86 -15.21
N THR A 224 -6.00 -12.96 -14.45
CA THR A 224 -6.04 -13.17 -12.99
C THR A 224 -6.77 -12.00 -12.29
N ALA A 225 -6.43 -10.76 -12.63
CA ALA A 225 -7.13 -9.58 -12.13
C ALA A 225 -8.63 -9.61 -12.45
N LYS A 226 -9.02 -10.06 -13.65
CA LYS A 226 -10.43 -10.19 -14.04
C LYS A 226 -11.17 -11.24 -13.21
N VAL A 227 -10.53 -12.34 -12.83
CA VAL A 227 -11.12 -13.35 -11.93
C VAL A 227 -11.32 -12.72 -10.55
N MET A 228 -10.31 -12.07 -10.00
CA MET A 228 -10.39 -11.41 -8.70
C MET A 228 -11.51 -10.36 -8.66
N THR A 229 -11.55 -9.44 -9.62
CA THR A 229 -12.53 -8.36 -9.66
C THR A 229 -13.97 -8.85 -9.78
N ARG A 230 -14.20 -9.92 -10.58
CA ARG A 230 -15.53 -10.52 -10.72
C ARG A 230 -16.02 -11.20 -9.46
N THR A 231 -15.14 -11.87 -8.74
CA THR A 231 -15.51 -12.57 -7.49
C THR A 231 -15.62 -11.59 -6.33
N ALA A 232 -14.68 -10.67 -6.17
CA ALA A 232 -14.68 -9.68 -5.10
C ALA A 232 -15.87 -8.71 -5.17
N TYR A 233 -16.46 -8.48 -6.34
CA TYR A 233 -17.67 -7.64 -6.43
C TYR A 233 -18.82 -8.19 -5.59
N TRP A 234 -18.95 -9.51 -5.48
CA TRP A 234 -20.09 -10.19 -4.83
C TRP A 234 -19.74 -10.81 -3.48
N LEU A 235 -18.51 -11.22 -3.28
CA LEU A 235 -18.01 -11.95 -2.12
C LEU A 235 -17.00 -11.08 -1.35
#